data_b55d1108041330bc5e3778feff8aa862
#
_entry.id   b55d1108041330bc5e3778feff8aa862
#
_cell.length_a   1.000
_cell.length_b   1.000
_cell.length_c   1.000
_cell.angle_alpha   90.00
_cell.angle_beta   90.00
_cell.angle_gamma   90.00
#
_symmetry.space_group_name_H-M   'P 1'
#
loop_
_entity.id
_entity.type
_entity.pdbx_description
1 polymer ?
#
loop_
_entity_poly.entity_id
_entity_poly.type
_entity_poly.pdbx_seq_one_letter_code
_entity_poly.pdbx_strand_id
1 'polypeptide(L)'
;KGTISQSFYQVNAKTDVAVKSIAVTGTLYEKGTFGTWQKVSSCSNTSTSSSCSASNNYNTKPGKSYRLDCSATFTYSNGQSETITSTTTH
;
A
#
# COMPACT_ATOMS: atom_id res chain seq x y z
N LYS A 1 -4.34 -4.10 -2.94
CA LYS A 1 -4.90 -3.05 -3.79
C LYS A 1 -4.71 -1.70 -3.12
N GLY A 2 -4.26 -0.72 -3.88
CA GLY A 2 -4.07 0.64 -3.39
C GLY A 2 -5.16 1.58 -3.86
N THR A 3 -5.45 2.58 -3.05
CA THR A 3 -6.40 3.65 -3.38
C THR A 3 -5.76 4.97 -2.99
N ILE A 4 -5.81 5.95 -3.88
CA ILE A 4 -5.36 7.31 -3.61
C ILE A 4 -6.57 8.23 -3.73
N SER A 5 -6.86 8.96 -2.66
CA SER A 5 -7.92 9.96 -2.63
C SER A 5 -7.32 11.36 -2.48
N GLN A 6 -8.16 12.38 -2.50
CA GLN A 6 -7.72 13.77 -2.41
C GLN A 6 -7.02 14.07 -1.08
N SER A 7 -7.42 13.41 0.01
CA SER A 7 -6.93 13.71 1.35
C SER A 7 -6.31 12.51 2.08
N PHE A 8 -6.31 11.32 1.47
CA PHE A 8 -5.71 10.13 2.08
C PHE A 8 -5.37 9.09 1.02
N TYR A 9 -4.62 8.09 1.41
CA TYR A 9 -4.36 6.90 0.61
C TYR A 9 -4.47 5.65 1.47
N GLN A 10 -4.73 4.52 0.85
CA GLN A 10 -5.00 3.28 1.56
C GLN A 10 -4.49 2.08 0.77
N VAL A 11 -3.98 1.09 1.50
CA VAL A 11 -3.58 -0.21 0.97
C VAL A 11 -4.43 -1.28 1.64
N ASN A 12 -5.04 -2.15 0.84
CA ASN A 12 -5.87 -3.26 1.32
C ASN A 12 -5.35 -4.58 0.79
N ALA A 13 -5.33 -5.60 1.65
CA ALA A 13 -5.02 -6.97 1.27
C ALA A 13 -5.98 -7.91 1.97
N LYS A 14 -6.43 -8.95 1.25
CA LYS A 14 -7.23 -10.03 1.84
C LYS A 14 -7.01 -11.32 1.08
N THR A 15 -7.33 -12.42 1.72
CA THR A 15 -7.18 -13.75 1.14
C THR A 15 -8.30 -14.66 1.63
N ASP A 16 -8.64 -15.67 0.82
CA ASP A 16 -9.58 -16.73 1.20
C ASP A 16 -8.87 -17.92 1.83
N VAL A 17 -7.54 -17.92 1.83
CA VAL A 17 -6.72 -19.01 2.36
C VAL A 17 -6.39 -18.71 3.82
N ALA A 18 -6.28 -19.76 4.65
CA ALA A 18 -5.86 -19.60 6.04
C ALA A 18 -4.44 -19.08 6.10
N VAL A 19 -4.26 -17.94 6.76
CA VAL A 19 -2.96 -17.29 6.93
C VAL A 19 -2.65 -17.10 8.41
N LYS A 20 -1.36 -17.11 8.73
CA LYS A 20 -0.88 -16.78 10.06
C LYS A 20 -0.86 -15.27 10.26
N SER A 21 -0.46 -14.52 9.24
CA SER A 21 -0.43 -13.06 9.29
C SER A 21 -0.39 -12.47 7.87
N ILE A 22 -0.82 -11.22 7.78
CA ILE A 22 -0.70 -10.40 6.58
C ILE A 22 -0.03 -9.09 6.98
N ALA A 23 1.06 -8.74 6.30
CA ALA A 23 1.73 -7.46 6.49
C ALA A 23 1.58 -6.64 5.21
N VAL A 24 1.07 -5.41 5.33
CA VAL A 24 0.91 -4.51 4.18
C VAL A 24 1.77 -3.27 4.38
N THR A 25 2.30 -2.76 3.26
CA THR A 25 3.08 -1.52 3.24
C THR A 25 2.67 -0.74 2.01
N GLY A 26 2.44 0.56 2.17
CA GLY A 26 2.19 1.48 1.08
C GLY A 26 3.18 2.62 1.12
N THR A 27 3.74 2.99 -0.04
CA THR A 27 4.63 4.13 -0.17
C THR A 27 4.08 5.05 -1.24
N LEU A 28 3.81 6.28 -0.85
CA LEU A 28 3.26 7.30 -1.75
C LEU A 28 4.39 8.17 -2.29
N TYR A 29 4.42 8.30 -3.62
CA TYR A 29 5.37 9.14 -4.33
C TYR A 29 4.64 10.27 -5.06
N GLU A 30 5.26 11.44 -5.08
CA GLU A 30 4.81 12.60 -5.85
C GLU A 30 5.81 12.85 -6.97
N LYS A 31 5.32 13.11 -8.18
CA LYS A 31 6.16 13.43 -9.31
C LYS A 31 6.57 14.89 -9.24
N GLY A 32 7.87 15.12 -9.20
CA GLY A 32 8.44 16.47 -9.13
C GLY A 32 8.48 17.18 -10.47
N THR A 33 8.92 18.43 -10.45
CA THR A 33 8.98 19.31 -11.63
C THR A 33 9.83 18.73 -12.77
N PHE A 34 10.86 17.97 -12.43
CA PHE A 34 11.75 17.37 -13.42
C PHE A 34 11.39 15.94 -13.79
N GLY A 35 10.20 15.49 -13.42
CA GLY A 35 9.72 14.15 -13.74
C GLY A 35 10.23 13.04 -12.83
N THR A 36 10.91 13.36 -11.75
CA THR A 36 11.39 12.37 -10.78
C THR A 36 10.36 12.13 -9.69
N TRP A 37 10.25 10.87 -9.25
CA TRP A 37 9.36 10.47 -8.17
C TRP A 37 10.05 10.66 -6.83
N GLN A 38 9.37 11.30 -5.89
CA GLN A 38 9.88 11.52 -4.55
C GLN A 38 8.91 10.94 -3.53
N LYS A 39 9.44 10.18 -2.57
CA LYS A 39 8.63 9.63 -1.49
C LYS A 39 8.13 10.76 -0.60
N VAL A 40 6.82 10.84 -0.42
CA VAL A 40 6.19 11.89 0.40
C VAL A 40 5.48 11.33 1.62
N SER A 41 5.13 10.04 1.63
CA SER A 41 4.44 9.42 2.75
C SER A 41 4.55 7.91 2.67
N SER A 42 4.30 7.23 3.79
CA SER A 42 4.23 5.76 3.81
C SER A 42 3.30 5.31 4.94
N CYS A 43 2.76 4.10 4.79
CA CYS A 43 1.95 3.46 5.81
C CYS A 43 2.23 1.97 5.83
N SER A 44 1.99 1.35 6.98
CA SER A 44 2.13 -0.09 7.12
C SER A 44 1.23 -0.60 8.23
N ASN A 45 0.87 -1.87 8.15
CA ASN A 45 0.10 -2.54 9.18
C ASN A 45 0.29 -4.05 9.07
N THR A 46 0.01 -4.76 10.15
CA THR A 46 0.06 -6.22 10.20
C THR A 46 -1.19 -6.72 10.90
N SER A 47 -1.76 -7.80 10.37
CA SER A 47 -2.97 -8.42 10.92
C SER A 47 -2.78 -9.92 11.00
N THR A 48 -3.46 -10.55 11.96
CA THR A 48 -3.52 -12.01 12.07
C THR A 48 -4.82 -12.57 11.48
N SER A 49 -5.66 -11.73 10.91
CA SER A 49 -6.90 -12.14 10.25
C SER A 49 -6.69 -12.32 8.74
N SER A 50 -7.76 -12.65 8.04
CA SER A 50 -7.72 -12.87 6.59
C SER A 50 -7.69 -11.57 5.78
N SER A 51 -7.70 -10.41 6.43
CA SER A 51 -7.61 -9.12 5.77
C SER A 51 -6.74 -8.17 6.57
N CYS A 52 -6.10 -7.25 5.86
CA CYS A 52 -5.26 -6.22 6.48
C CYS A 52 -5.32 -4.97 5.63
N SER A 53 -5.36 -3.83 6.28
CA SER A 53 -5.31 -2.55 5.57
C SER A 53 -4.43 -1.56 6.32
N ALA A 54 -3.84 -0.64 5.56
CA ALA A 54 -3.06 0.46 6.10
C ALA A 54 -3.43 1.73 5.36
N SER A 55 -3.48 2.83 6.07
CA SER A 55 -3.81 4.12 5.47
C SER A 55 -3.07 5.24 6.18
N ASN A 56 -2.96 6.36 5.50
CA ASN A 56 -2.39 7.57 6.07
C ASN A 56 -3.01 8.79 5.38
N ASN A 57 -2.99 9.90 6.05
CA ASN A 57 -3.50 11.14 5.50
C ASN A 57 -2.40 11.83 4.68
N TYR A 58 -2.77 12.29 3.51
CA TYR A 58 -1.90 13.09 2.65
C TYR A 58 -2.77 13.89 1.70
N ASN A 59 -2.61 15.21 1.71
CA ASN A 59 -3.38 16.09 0.84
C ASN A 59 -2.69 16.15 -0.53
N THR A 60 -3.33 15.57 -1.55
CA THR A 60 -2.83 15.63 -2.92
C THR A 60 -3.00 17.06 -3.47
N LYS A 61 -2.02 17.50 -4.25
CA LYS A 61 -2.01 18.84 -4.82
C LYS A 61 -2.57 18.80 -6.25
N PRO A 62 -3.40 19.78 -6.64
CA PRO A 62 -3.86 19.84 -8.03
C PRO A 62 -2.69 19.97 -9.01
N GLY A 63 -2.78 19.29 -10.14
CA GLY A 63 -1.75 19.35 -11.18
C GLY A 63 -0.53 18.47 -10.91
N LYS A 64 -0.48 17.75 -9.82
CA LYS A 64 0.59 16.82 -9.51
C LYS A 64 0.16 15.37 -9.76
N SER A 65 1.12 14.54 -10.14
CA SER A 65 0.89 13.11 -10.31
C SER A 65 1.40 12.35 -9.10
N TYR A 66 0.69 11.29 -8.74
CA TYR A 66 1.01 10.47 -7.56
C TYR A 66 1.08 9.00 -7.95
N ARG A 67 1.94 8.25 -7.26
CA ARG A 67 2.05 6.81 -7.40
C ARG A 67 2.08 6.18 -6.02
N LEU A 68 1.24 5.18 -5.81
CA LEU A 68 1.22 4.41 -4.57
C LEU A 68 1.75 3.01 -4.87
N ASP A 69 2.92 2.68 -4.33
CA ASP A 69 3.49 1.35 -4.40
C ASP A 69 3.02 0.56 -3.20
N CYS A 70 2.34 -0.55 -3.45
CA CYS A 70 1.74 -1.40 -2.43
C CYS A 70 2.45 -2.73 -2.37
N SER A 71 2.64 -3.24 -1.17
CA SER A 71 3.22 -4.56 -0.94
C SER A 71 2.42 -5.26 0.14
N ALA A 72 2.07 -6.53 -0.10
CA ALA A 72 1.38 -7.37 0.88
C ALA A 72 2.14 -8.69 1.00
N THR A 73 2.55 -9.04 2.22
CA THR A 73 3.22 -10.30 2.51
C THR A 73 2.27 -11.17 3.33
N PHE A 74 1.91 -12.32 2.76
CA PHE A 74 1.06 -13.31 3.41
C PHE A 74 1.94 -14.40 3.98
N THR A 75 1.87 -14.62 5.28
CA THR A 75 2.56 -15.73 5.94
C THR A 75 1.54 -16.82 6.23
N TYR A 76 1.75 -17.99 5.65
CA TYR A 76 0.82 -19.10 5.77
C TYR A 76 1.10 -19.95 7.01
N SER A 77 0.11 -20.77 7.40
CA SER A 77 0.20 -21.60 8.60
C SER A 77 1.36 -22.60 8.56
N ASN A 78 1.81 -22.99 7.36
CA ASN A 78 2.94 -23.90 7.18
C ASN A 78 4.31 -23.22 7.25
N GLY A 79 4.35 -21.92 7.52
CA GLY A 79 5.59 -21.15 7.62
C GLY A 79 6.08 -20.56 6.31
N GLN A 80 5.45 -20.86 5.18
CA GLN A 80 5.78 -20.27 3.90
C GLN A 80 5.18 -18.87 3.79
N SER A 81 5.76 -18.04 2.95
CA SER A 81 5.27 -16.69 2.73
C SER A 81 5.26 -16.35 1.24
N GLU A 82 4.41 -15.40 0.88
CA GLU A 82 4.27 -14.88 -0.48
C GLU A 82 4.09 -13.37 -0.41
N THR A 83 4.79 -12.65 -1.28
CA THR A 83 4.68 -11.19 -1.37
C THR A 83 4.06 -10.82 -2.70
N ILE A 84 2.99 -10.03 -2.66
CA ILE A 84 2.31 -9.50 -3.84
C ILE A 84 2.48 -7.99 -3.84
N THR A 85 2.91 -7.45 -4.98
CA THR A 85 3.10 -6.01 -5.14
C THR A 85 2.16 -5.49 -6.22
N SER A 86 1.75 -4.23 -6.07
CA SER A 86 0.95 -3.54 -7.07
C SER A 86 1.26 -2.05 -7.04
N THR A 87 0.91 -1.36 -8.11
CA THR A 87 1.11 0.08 -8.26
C THR A 87 -0.19 0.73 -8.67
N THR A 88 -0.56 1.80 -8.00
CA THR A 88 -1.73 2.62 -8.31
C THR A 88 -1.26 4.04 -8.61
N THR A 89 -1.80 4.65 -9.67
CA THR A 89 -1.48 6.04 -10.03
C THR A 89 -2.72 6.91 -9.91
N HIS A 90 -2.47 8.19 -9.70
CA HIS A 90 -3.54 9.18 -9.52
C HIS A 90 -3.23 10.46 -10.30
#